data_b14b849e6684cb3fef72207da157f53b
#
_entry.id   b14b849e6684cb3fef72207da157f53b
#
_cell.length_a   1.000
_cell.length_b   1.000
_cell.length_c   1.000
_cell.angle_alpha   90.00
_cell.angle_beta   90.00
_cell.angle_gamma   90.00
#
_symmetry.space_group_name_H-M   'P 1'
#
loop_
_entity.id
_entity.type
_entity.pdbx_description
1 polymer ?
#
loop_
_entity_poly.entity_id
_entity_poly.type
_entity_poly.pdbx_seq_one_letter_code
_entity_poly.pdbx_strand_id
1 'polypeptide(L)'
;MSRILKNIAVSLWLLFIASLICSSKVRNVKNLNLRSVQEIYANMFAADSRVLDDDIAGGFAYSMYPNLSKINFSFGLNDTQKPLDERNGKTNFNGRFDATSIVQLNPKIKLRGGATYSRSVKKSVKWNSTSDFEFLYPYFLADSVGGDRHYEYYSFNGAYAHTAGRLFYAFSGKYKASHEWGEVDPRPRNIVSDMSLSTSVGYKSRKHMFSLNMAYRVYNQDQNMRFVNPDGANAIEWHLTGIGSHYARFAGNGIYIFTRYEGRGYTANLLMQSLSKTGLNAGITYNNIAINRLLVNQNYTPATNLYKHRAETFVTYRRQSGGLIYGAEVAVAAGFHRGIENISDNGITDNFKVLARLPMYKENLFDGRVSGLVQMTWRRSAVYFSPGVEFNRKLETYKFPAKSMSIARGTGNLKCGFVFSIEKWLLHIEEKPVYSYCYKSKLVNNDELMEPVIRRCLDRQFQIEAMNFFANNIRLSVQRQFQKIGSLGLSLSWTHSRFLDGVKGENLYISTYLIF
;
A
#
# COMPACT_ATOMS: atom_id res chain seq x y z
N MET A 1 21.71 -15.32 -12.32
CA MET A 1 21.28 -14.43 -13.43
C MET A 1 20.74 -15.18 -14.64
N SER A 2 21.38 -16.22 -15.19
CA SER A 2 20.91 -16.92 -16.42
C SER A 2 19.57 -17.72 -16.25
N ARG A 3 19.30 -18.33 -15.10
CA ARG A 3 18.02 -19.04 -14.83
C ARG A 3 16.82 -18.10 -14.68
N ILE A 4 17.02 -16.92 -14.11
CA ILE A 4 15.98 -15.90 -13.95
C ILE A 4 15.58 -15.34 -15.30
N LEU A 5 16.55 -15.03 -16.16
CA LEU A 5 16.31 -14.56 -17.53
C LEU A 5 15.59 -15.61 -18.41
N LYS A 6 15.92 -16.90 -18.25
CA LYS A 6 15.20 -17.99 -18.93
C LYS A 6 13.74 -18.11 -18.45
N ASN A 7 13.48 -17.99 -17.16
CA ASN A 7 12.11 -18.04 -16.63
C ASN A 7 11.28 -16.83 -17.06
N ILE A 8 11.89 -15.65 -17.16
CA ILE A 8 11.25 -14.43 -17.70
C ILE A 8 10.90 -14.62 -19.18
N ALA A 9 11.81 -15.18 -19.98
CA ALA A 9 11.57 -15.45 -21.40
C ALA A 9 10.44 -16.48 -21.62
N VAL A 10 10.39 -17.54 -20.81
CA VAL A 10 9.32 -18.56 -20.86
C VAL A 10 7.98 -17.96 -20.43
N SER A 11 7.96 -17.11 -19.40
CA SER A 11 6.74 -16.43 -18.96
C SER A 11 6.22 -15.44 -20.03
N LEU A 12 7.10 -14.72 -20.70
CA LEU A 12 6.74 -13.85 -21.82
C LEU A 12 6.19 -14.64 -23.02
N TRP A 13 6.71 -15.83 -23.28
CA TRP A 13 6.24 -16.71 -24.35
C TRP A 13 4.87 -17.34 -24.06
N LEU A 14 4.63 -17.74 -22.81
CA LEU A 14 3.31 -18.23 -22.35
C LEU A 14 2.25 -17.12 -22.40
N LEU A 15 2.63 -15.86 -22.13
CA LEU A 15 1.77 -14.68 -22.26
C LEU A 15 1.39 -14.39 -23.71
N PHE A 16 2.32 -14.57 -24.63
CA PHE A 16 2.06 -14.43 -26.06
C PHE A 16 1.04 -15.47 -26.53
N ILE A 17 1.15 -16.72 -26.07
CA ILE A 17 0.20 -17.81 -26.38
C ILE A 17 -1.16 -17.54 -25.73
N ALA A 18 -1.22 -17.11 -24.45
CA ALA A 18 -2.48 -16.78 -23.77
C ALA A 18 -3.23 -15.62 -24.45
N SER A 19 -2.50 -14.61 -24.97
CA SER A 19 -3.10 -13.52 -25.73
C SER A 19 -3.71 -13.97 -27.07
N LEU A 20 -3.14 -14.98 -27.70
CA LEU A 20 -3.67 -15.58 -28.93
C LEU A 20 -4.95 -16.40 -28.67
N ILE A 21 -5.05 -17.06 -27.53
CA ILE A 21 -6.22 -17.88 -27.15
C ILE A 21 -7.41 -17.01 -26.71
N CYS A 22 -7.17 -15.91 -25.99
CA CYS A 22 -8.22 -14.96 -25.58
C CYS A 22 -8.84 -14.17 -26.74
N SER A 23 -8.17 -14.08 -27.89
CA SER A 23 -8.61 -13.24 -29.03
C SER A 23 -9.87 -13.76 -29.74
N SER A 24 -10.32 -14.99 -29.46
CA SER A 24 -11.39 -15.63 -30.24
C SER A 24 -12.82 -15.28 -29.85
N LYS A 25 -13.06 -14.54 -28.73
CA LYS A 25 -14.43 -14.25 -28.23
C LYS A 25 -14.77 -12.81 -27.89
N VAL A 26 -13.90 -11.83 -28.17
CA VAL A 26 -14.24 -10.41 -27.86
C VAL A 26 -15.01 -9.79 -29.03
N ARG A 27 -16.34 -9.90 -28.98
CA ARG A 27 -17.23 -9.13 -29.89
C ARG A 27 -17.34 -7.69 -29.35
N ASN A 28 -17.03 -6.71 -30.23
CA ASN A 28 -17.26 -5.26 -30.09
C ASN A 28 -16.39 -4.52 -29.06
N VAL A 29 -15.08 -4.50 -29.27
CA VAL A 29 -14.26 -3.39 -28.79
C VAL A 29 -14.47 -2.21 -29.74
N LYS A 30 -15.30 -1.23 -29.37
CA LYS A 30 -15.30 0.07 -30.03
C LYS A 30 -13.87 0.61 -29.95
N ASN A 31 -13.27 0.94 -31.11
CA ASN A 31 -11.92 1.42 -31.26
C ASN A 31 -11.54 2.42 -30.16
N LEU A 32 -10.75 1.97 -29.18
CA LEU A 32 -10.02 2.85 -28.29
C LEU A 32 -9.05 3.63 -29.17
N ASN A 33 -9.39 4.86 -29.49
CA ASN A 33 -8.56 5.73 -30.29
C ASN A 33 -7.25 5.97 -29.51
N LEU A 34 -6.08 5.94 -30.12
CA LEU A 34 -4.78 6.27 -29.50
C LEU A 34 -4.84 7.57 -28.68
N ARG A 35 -5.68 8.51 -29.12
CA ARG A 35 -5.98 9.75 -28.41
C ARG A 35 -6.67 9.49 -27.06
N SER A 36 -7.55 8.50 -26.96
CA SER A 36 -8.19 8.09 -25.69
C SER A 36 -7.19 7.45 -24.73
N VAL A 37 -6.23 6.69 -25.26
CA VAL A 37 -5.17 6.07 -24.46
C VAL A 37 -4.17 7.14 -23.97
N GLN A 38 -3.82 8.12 -24.79
CA GLN A 38 -3.05 9.29 -24.36
C GLN A 38 -3.78 10.09 -23.27
N GLU A 39 -5.09 10.28 -23.39
CA GLU A 39 -5.91 10.93 -22.39
C GLU A 39 -6.00 10.11 -21.12
N ILE A 40 -6.04 8.78 -21.20
CA ILE A 40 -6.01 7.86 -20.05
C ILE A 40 -4.69 8.04 -19.29
N TYR A 41 -3.54 8.00 -19.97
CA TYR A 41 -2.24 8.20 -19.34
C TYR A 41 -2.10 9.62 -18.79
N ALA A 42 -2.54 10.63 -19.50
CA ALA A 42 -2.50 12.01 -19.05
C ALA A 42 -3.44 12.30 -17.87
N ASN A 43 -4.56 11.58 -17.77
CA ASN A 43 -5.53 11.72 -16.68
C ASN A 43 -5.24 10.81 -15.48
N MET A 44 -4.41 9.79 -15.60
CA MET A 44 -3.95 8.96 -14.47
C MET A 44 -3.12 9.74 -13.44
N PHE A 45 -2.89 11.01 -13.68
CA PHE A 45 -1.85 11.76 -12.99
C PHE A 45 -2.25 12.48 -11.71
N ALA A 46 -3.47 12.71 -11.34
CA ALA A 46 -3.63 13.44 -10.10
C ALA A 46 -4.88 13.09 -9.28
N ALA A 47 -6.06 13.22 -9.82
CA ALA A 47 -7.29 13.12 -9.02
C ALA A 47 -7.99 11.78 -9.18
N ASP A 48 -7.77 11.08 -10.31
CA ASP A 48 -8.54 9.89 -10.67
C ASP A 48 -8.16 8.64 -9.86
N SER A 49 -6.94 8.57 -9.31
CA SER A 49 -6.51 7.43 -8.48
C SER A 49 -7.32 7.31 -7.19
N ARG A 50 -7.73 8.44 -6.58
CA ARG A 50 -8.54 8.44 -5.36
C ARG A 50 -10.01 8.16 -5.62
N VAL A 51 -10.49 8.51 -6.81
CA VAL A 51 -11.87 8.24 -7.24
C VAL A 51 -12.06 6.77 -7.62
N LEU A 52 -10.97 6.13 -8.05
CA LEU A 52 -10.93 4.69 -8.38
C LEU A 52 -10.45 3.83 -7.21
N ASP A 53 -10.31 4.40 -6.01
CA ASP A 53 -9.98 3.63 -4.81
C ASP A 53 -11.01 2.52 -4.62
N ASP A 54 -10.51 1.31 -4.39
CA ASP A 54 -11.34 0.11 -4.22
C ASP A 54 -12.28 0.21 -3.02
N ASP A 55 -11.93 1.04 -2.04
CA ASP A 55 -12.72 1.27 -0.84
C ASP A 55 -13.81 2.36 -1.02
N ILE A 56 -13.88 3.01 -2.21
CA ILE A 56 -14.88 4.02 -2.53
C ILE A 56 -15.79 3.53 -3.66
N ALA A 57 -16.88 2.85 -3.28
CA ALA A 57 -17.82 2.24 -4.23
C ALA A 57 -18.45 3.25 -5.22
N GLY A 58 -18.63 4.51 -4.83
CA GLY A 58 -19.28 5.53 -5.65
C GLY A 58 -18.42 6.14 -6.74
N GLY A 59 -17.09 6.08 -6.59
CA GLY A 59 -16.16 6.79 -7.46
C GLY A 59 -16.22 6.38 -8.92
N PHE A 60 -16.48 5.10 -9.20
CA PHE A 60 -16.52 4.60 -10.59
C PHE A 60 -17.87 4.77 -11.28
N ALA A 61 -18.97 5.10 -10.57
CA ALA A 61 -20.30 5.22 -11.14
C ALA A 61 -20.34 6.20 -12.33
N TYR A 62 -19.57 7.29 -12.23
CA TYR A 62 -19.44 8.30 -13.27
C TYR A 62 -18.03 8.36 -13.86
N SER A 63 -17.23 7.29 -13.72
CA SER A 63 -15.93 7.24 -14.39
C SER A 63 -16.10 7.45 -15.90
N MET A 64 -15.18 8.16 -16.53
CA MET A 64 -15.21 8.45 -17.97
C MET A 64 -14.97 7.20 -18.84
N TYR A 65 -14.63 6.08 -18.23
CA TYR A 65 -14.32 4.83 -18.93
C TYR A 65 -15.53 3.91 -18.87
N PRO A 66 -16.28 3.75 -19.99
CA PRO A 66 -17.46 2.87 -20.02
C PRO A 66 -17.07 1.40 -19.98
N ASN A 67 -16.03 1.02 -20.73
CA ASN A 67 -15.51 -0.34 -20.79
C ASN A 67 -13.99 -0.27 -20.84
N LEU A 68 -13.32 -0.93 -19.90
CA LEU A 68 -11.87 -1.02 -19.85
C LEU A 68 -11.47 -2.28 -19.09
N SER A 69 -10.78 -3.17 -19.76
CA SER A 69 -10.19 -4.34 -19.12
C SER A 69 -8.67 -4.27 -19.27
N LYS A 70 -7.96 -4.62 -18.20
CA LYS A 70 -6.50 -4.65 -18.15
C LYS A 70 -6.02 -5.92 -17.49
N ILE A 71 -5.10 -6.62 -18.13
CA ILE A 71 -4.32 -7.70 -17.56
C ILE A 71 -2.87 -7.22 -17.49
N ASN A 72 -2.21 -7.45 -16.36
CA ASN A 72 -0.84 -7.00 -16.13
C ASN A 72 -0.03 -8.11 -15.45
N PHE A 73 1.15 -8.38 -15.97
CA PHE A 73 2.17 -9.20 -15.33
C PHE A 73 3.37 -8.33 -15.02
N SER A 74 3.90 -8.48 -13.83
CA SER A 74 5.03 -7.66 -13.41
C SER A 74 6.01 -8.44 -12.55
N PHE A 75 7.28 -8.07 -12.68
CA PHE A 75 8.37 -8.57 -11.87
C PHE A 75 9.11 -7.39 -11.26
N GLY A 76 9.37 -7.48 -9.97
CA GLY A 76 10.10 -6.46 -9.23
C GLY A 76 11.31 -7.06 -8.53
N LEU A 77 12.40 -6.32 -8.53
CA LEU A 77 13.60 -6.57 -7.74
C LEU A 77 13.90 -5.28 -6.97
N ASN A 78 13.89 -5.37 -5.66
CA ASN A 78 14.39 -4.31 -4.79
C ASN A 78 15.62 -4.86 -4.06
N ASP A 79 16.77 -4.21 -4.21
CA ASP A 79 18.02 -4.60 -3.57
C ASP A 79 18.69 -3.38 -2.95
N THR A 80 19.26 -3.55 -1.76
CA THR A 80 20.01 -2.52 -1.05
C THR A 80 21.37 -3.08 -0.64
N GLN A 81 22.42 -2.28 -0.66
CA GLN A 81 23.75 -2.72 -0.25
C GLN A 81 23.79 -3.25 1.19
N LYS A 82 23.01 -2.62 2.07
CA LYS A 82 22.71 -3.06 3.45
C LYS A 82 21.23 -2.95 3.69
N PRO A 83 20.61 -3.78 4.52
CA PRO A 83 19.20 -3.59 4.85
C PRO A 83 19.01 -2.20 5.48
N LEU A 84 18.21 -1.37 4.81
CA LEU A 84 17.82 -0.06 5.36
C LEU A 84 16.99 -0.27 6.61
N ASP A 85 15.92 -1.03 6.48
CA ASP A 85 15.11 -1.52 7.60
C ASP A 85 15.25 -3.04 7.65
N GLU A 86 15.90 -3.57 8.67
CA GLU A 86 16.10 -5.01 8.84
C GLU A 86 14.78 -5.78 8.90
N ARG A 87 13.68 -5.13 9.29
CA ARG A 87 12.34 -5.72 9.33
C ARG A 87 11.79 -6.01 7.93
N ASN A 88 12.23 -5.29 6.93
CA ASN A 88 11.84 -5.46 5.53
C ASN A 88 12.85 -6.27 4.70
N GLY A 89 14.02 -6.59 5.30
CA GLY A 89 15.09 -7.34 4.66
C GLY A 89 15.93 -6.51 3.70
N LYS A 90 16.89 -7.18 3.06
CA LYS A 90 17.85 -6.58 2.15
C LYS A 90 17.38 -6.58 0.71
N THR A 91 16.87 -7.71 0.24
CA THR A 91 16.47 -7.94 -1.15
C THR A 91 15.06 -8.47 -1.19
N ASN A 92 14.25 -7.96 -2.11
CA ASN A 92 12.89 -8.44 -2.33
C ASN A 92 12.67 -8.74 -3.81
N PHE A 93 12.34 -10.00 -4.11
CA PHE A 93 11.89 -10.46 -5.43
C PHE A 93 10.38 -10.59 -5.41
N ASN A 94 9.71 -9.99 -6.37
CA ASN A 94 8.25 -10.03 -6.46
C ASN A 94 7.79 -10.33 -7.88
N GLY A 95 6.94 -11.34 -8.04
CA GLY A 95 6.17 -11.62 -9.24
C GLY A 95 4.70 -11.33 -8.98
N ARG A 96 4.03 -10.62 -9.88
CA ARG A 96 2.64 -10.20 -9.67
C ARG A 96 1.83 -10.30 -10.96
N PHE A 97 0.60 -10.80 -10.82
CA PHE A 97 -0.44 -10.80 -11.83
C PHE A 97 -1.62 -9.97 -11.35
N ASP A 98 -2.11 -9.06 -12.18
CA ASP A 98 -3.30 -8.25 -11.93
C ASP A 98 -4.25 -8.36 -13.11
N ALA A 99 -5.53 -8.54 -12.84
CA ALA A 99 -6.60 -8.42 -13.82
C ALA A 99 -7.66 -7.47 -13.27
N THR A 100 -8.03 -6.46 -14.04
CA THR A 100 -9.10 -5.51 -13.68
C THR A 100 -10.00 -5.28 -14.87
N SER A 101 -11.30 -5.12 -14.62
CA SER A 101 -12.29 -4.84 -15.65
C SER A 101 -13.33 -3.87 -15.14
N ILE A 102 -13.69 -2.90 -15.96
CA ILE A 102 -14.84 -2.01 -15.80
C ILE A 102 -15.74 -2.23 -17.01
N VAL A 103 -17.00 -2.56 -16.77
CA VAL A 103 -17.97 -2.85 -17.84
C VAL A 103 -19.24 -2.04 -17.59
N GLN A 104 -19.66 -1.31 -18.59
CA GLN A 104 -20.97 -0.66 -18.61
C GLN A 104 -21.98 -1.60 -19.29
N LEU A 105 -22.84 -2.25 -18.49
CA LEU A 105 -23.86 -3.17 -19.01
C LEU A 105 -24.95 -2.43 -19.80
N ASN A 106 -25.35 -1.27 -19.29
CA ASN A 106 -26.31 -0.38 -19.93
C ASN A 106 -26.08 1.06 -19.43
N PRO A 107 -26.80 2.09 -19.91
CA PRO A 107 -26.57 3.47 -19.48
C PRO A 107 -26.75 3.73 -17.98
N LYS A 108 -27.39 2.81 -17.25
CA LYS A 108 -27.66 2.95 -15.81
C LYS A 108 -26.75 2.09 -14.95
N ILE A 109 -26.14 1.02 -15.47
CA ILE A 109 -25.45 0.01 -14.67
C ILE A 109 -24.00 -0.11 -15.12
N LYS A 110 -23.07 0.05 -14.19
CA LYS A 110 -21.65 -0.25 -14.33
C LYS A 110 -21.23 -1.32 -13.35
N LEU A 111 -20.36 -2.22 -13.80
CA LEU A 111 -19.69 -3.22 -13.00
C LEU A 111 -18.19 -2.98 -13.01
N ARG A 112 -17.53 -3.30 -11.91
CA ARG A 112 -16.08 -3.37 -11.79
C ARG A 112 -15.71 -4.69 -11.13
N GLY A 113 -14.64 -5.31 -11.60
CA GLY A 113 -14.07 -6.50 -10.99
C GLY A 113 -12.56 -6.49 -11.09
N GLY A 114 -11.88 -7.13 -10.16
CA GLY A 114 -10.45 -7.27 -10.19
C GLY A 114 -9.97 -8.45 -9.38
N ALA A 115 -8.83 -9.01 -9.81
CA ALA A 115 -8.11 -10.06 -9.12
C ALA A 115 -6.61 -9.76 -9.17
N THR A 116 -5.93 -10.02 -8.07
CA THR A 116 -4.48 -9.91 -7.97
C THR A 116 -3.93 -11.18 -7.34
N TYR A 117 -2.86 -11.70 -7.90
CA TYR A 117 -1.99 -12.69 -7.28
C TYR A 117 -0.56 -12.16 -7.24
N SER A 118 0.13 -12.32 -6.13
CA SER A 118 1.55 -12.02 -6.10
C SER A 118 2.30 -13.00 -5.21
N ARG A 119 3.54 -13.30 -5.61
CA ARG A 119 4.47 -14.10 -4.83
C ARG A 119 5.78 -13.34 -4.69
N SER A 120 6.27 -13.24 -3.46
CA SER A 120 7.54 -12.56 -3.20
C SER A 120 8.43 -13.34 -2.23
N VAL A 121 9.72 -13.06 -2.32
CA VAL A 121 10.74 -13.57 -1.39
C VAL A 121 11.53 -12.37 -0.89
N LYS A 122 11.46 -12.12 0.41
CA LYS A 122 12.27 -11.12 1.11
C LYS A 122 13.47 -11.82 1.73
N LYS A 123 14.67 -11.34 1.44
CA LYS A 123 15.93 -11.90 1.93
C LYS A 123 16.41 -11.17 3.17
N SER A 124 16.95 -11.94 4.13
CA SER A 124 17.63 -11.40 5.33
C SER A 124 16.73 -10.49 6.17
N VAL A 125 15.48 -10.88 6.39
CA VAL A 125 14.55 -10.19 7.30
C VAL A 125 14.95 -10.49 8.74
N LYS A 126 15.05 -9.45 9.58
CA LYS A 126 15.29 -9.54 11.03
C LYS A 126 14.31 -8.63 11.77
N TRP A 127 14.11 -8.87 13.05
CA TRP A 127 13.25 -8.03 13.90
C TRP A 127 11.81 -7.91 13.42
N ASN A 128 11.36 -8.91 12.67
CA ASN A 128 9.99 -9.02 12.21
C ASN A 128 9.62 -10.48 11.94
N SER A 129 8.70 -11.00 12.71
CA SER A 129 8.09 -12.33 12.52
C SER A 129 6.63 -12.23 12.09
N THR A 130 6.10 -11.00 11.99
CA THR A 130 4.68 -10.72 11.79
C THR A 130 4.44 -10.19 10.38
N SER A 131 3.53 -10.81 9.62
CA SER A 131 3.03 -10.21 8.39
C SER A 131 2.25 -8.91 8.70
N ASP A 132 2.17 -7.97 7.76
CA ASP A 132 1.49 -6.69 7.95
C ASP A 132 1.95 -5.92 9.24
N PHE A 133 3.22 -6.09 9.68
CA PHE A 133 3.71 -5.54 10.95
C PHE A 133 3.57 -4.01 11.04
N GLU A 134 3.71 -3.27 9.95
CA GLU A 134 3.50 -1.82 9.91
C GLU A 134 2.04 -1.44 10.23
N PHE A 135 1.10 -2.27 9.77
CA PHE A 135 -0.30 -2.09 10.11
C PHE A 135 -0.61 -2.42 11.56
N LEU A 136 0.09 -3.41 12.15
CA LEU A 136 -0.09 -3.88 13.53
C LEU A 136 0.78 -3.11 14.53
N TYR A 137 1.77 -2.34 14.05
CA TYR A 137 2.66 -1.55 14.92
C TYR A 137 1.86 -0.69 15.91
N PRO A 138 2.23 -0.70 17.21
CA PRO A 138 3.49 -1.17 17.81
C PRO A 138 3.48 -2.63 18.30
N TYR A 139 2.37 -3.35 18.19
CA TYR A 139 2.15 -4.66 18.82
C TYR A 139 2.38 -5.80 17.83
N PHE A 140 3.61 -6.22 17.68
CA PHE A 140 3.97 -7.32 16.78
C PHE A 140 5.06 -8.22 17.39
N LEU A 141 5.28 -9.37 16.77
CA LEU A 141 6.29 -10.35 17.17
C LEU A 141 7.55 -10.16 16.35
N ALA A 142 8.70 -10.32 16.98
CA ALA A 142 10.00 -10.13 16.35
C ALA A 142 11.03 -11.12 16.89
N ASP A 143 11.93 -11.56 16.00
CA ASP A 143 13.11 -12.34 16.36
C ASP A 143 14.38 -11.64 15.85
N SER A 144 15.51 -11.89 16.51
CA SER A 144 16.81 -11.30 16.14
C SER A 144 17.60 -12.17 15.16
N VAL A 145 17.25 -13.44 15.01
CA VAL A 145 17.90 -14.40 14.11
C VAL A 145 17.50 -14.07 12.67
N GLY A 146 16.19 -14.01 12.44
CA GLY A 146 15.63 -13.67 11.14
C GLY A 146 15.76 -14.77 10.11
N GLY A 147 15.82 -14.37 8.83
CA GLY A 147 15.95 -15.28 7.70
C GLY A 147 15.17 -14.79 6.48
N ASP A 148 15.08 -15.65 5.48
CA ASP A 148 14.30 -15.38 4.28
C ASP A 148 12.82 -15.57 4.58
N ARG A 149 11.96 -14.72 4.00
CA ARG A 149 10.51 -14.78 4.12
C ARG A 149 9.89 -14.97 2.75
N HIS A 150 9.04 -15.97 2.64
CA HIS A 150 8.20 -16.23 1.46
C HIS A 150 6.82 -15.66 1.71
N TYR A 151 6.26 -14.98 0.74
CA TYR A 151 4.97 -14.32 0.84
C TYR A 151 4.12 -14.59 -0.39
N GLU A 152 2.90 -15.04 -0.19
CA GLU A 152 1.87 -15.18 -1.21
C GLU A 152 0.67 -14.31 -0.86
N TYR A 153 0.14 -13.65 -1.87
CA TYR A 153 -0.93 -12.68 -1.73
C TYR A 153 -1.98 -12.88 -2.81
N TYR A 154 -3.22 -12.87 -2.40
CA TYR A 154 -4.41 -12.95 -3.23
C TYR A 154 -5.33 -11.80 -2.87
N SER A 155 -5.89 -11.12 -3.87
CA SER A 155 -6.92 -10.11 -3.65
C SER A 155 -7.98 -10.20 -4.73
N PHE A 156 -9.22 -10.07 -4.32
CA PHE A 156 -10.38 -10.00 -5.20
C PHE A 156 -11.19 -8.77 -4.83
N ASN A 157 -11.67 -8.04 -5.83
CA ASN A 157 -12.60 -6.95 -5.62
C ASN A 157 -13.72 -6.99 -6.65
N GLY A 158 -14.88 -6.49 -6.25
CA GLY A 158 -16.04 -6.36 -7.11
C GLY A 158 -16.86 -5.16 -6.71
N ALA A 159 -17.44 -4.46 -7.69
CA ALA A 159 -18.31 -3.35 -7.42
C ALA A 159 -19.44 -3.26 -8.44
N TYR A 160 -20.58 -2.81 -7.98
CA TYR A 160 -21.80 -2.54 -8.75
C TYR A 160 -22.22 -1.09 -8.52
N ALA A 161 -22.51 -0.36 -9.57
CA ALA A 161 -23.09 0.97 -9.49
C ALA A 161 -24.32 1.10 -10.38
N HIS A 162 -25.37 1.69 -9.83
CA HIS A 162 -26.61 1.99 -10.53
C HIS A 162 -26.90 3.48 -10.49
N THR A 163 -27.24 4.06 -11.64
CA THR A 163 -27.64 5.45 -11.77
C THR A 163 -29.14 5.56 -12.09
N ALA A 164 -29.87 6.30 -11.27
CA ALA A 164 -31.31 6.56 -11.41
C ALA A 164 -31.53 8.07 -11.54
N GLY A 165 -31.49 8.58 -12.76
CA GLY A 165 -31.59 10.01 -13.03
C GLY A 165 -30.43 10.80 -12.45
N ARG A 166 -30.68 11.60 -11.41
CA ARG A 166 -29.63 12.37 -10.69
C ARG A 166 -29.06 11.64 -9.49
N LEU A 167 -29.68 10.57 -9.06
CA LEU A 167 -29.22 9.76 -7.94
C LEU A 167 -28.39 8.58 -8.45
N PHE A 168 -27.47 8.11 -7.63
CA PHE A 168 -26.80 6.82 -7.82
C PHE A 168 -26.60 6.13 -6.49
N TYR A 169 -26.50 4.82 -6.54
CA TYR A 169 -26.03 3.99 -5.44
C TYR A 169 -25.02 2.97 -5.95
N ALA A 170 -24.10 2.61 -5.10
CA ALA A 170 -23.08 1.63 -5.45
C ALA A 170 -22.74 0.76 -4.23
N PHE A 171 -22.33 -0.47 -4.53
CA PHE A 171 -21.84 -1.43 -3.55
C PHE A 171 -20.50 -1.98 -4.02
N SER A 172 -19.57 -2.19 -3.11
CA SER A 172 -18.33 -2.91 -3.43
C SER A 172 -17.91 -3.84 -2.31
N GLY A 173 -17.18 -4.87 -2.69
CA GLY A 173 -16.52 -5.79 -1.78
C GLY A 173 -15.09 -6.01 -2.22
N LYS A 174 -14.18 -6.11 -1.24
CA LYS A 174 -12.78 -6.43 -1.42
C LYS A 174 -12.38 -7.47 -0.41
N TYR A 175 -11.67 -8.46 -0.85
CA TYR A 175 -11.11 -9.50 -0.02
C TYR A 175 -9.63 -9.68 -0.33
N LYS A 176 -8.79 -9.70 0.71
CA LYS A 176 -7.37 -9.99 0.66
C LYS A 176 -7.11 -11.21 1.51
N ALA A 177 -6.36 -12.17 0.96
CA ALA A 177 -5.76 -13.25 1.71
C ALA A 177 -4.25 -13.27 1.47
N SER A 178 -3.46 -13.53 2.51
CA SER A 178 -2.03 -13.72 2.33
C SER A 178 -1.48 -14.77 3.30
N HIS A 179 -0.40 -15.40 2.86
CA HIS A 179 0.37 -16.36 3.62
C HIS A 179 1.85 -15.97 3.58
N GLU A 180 2.46 -15.80 4.74
CA GLU A 180 3.89 -15.51 4.87
C GLU A 180 4.54 -16.55 5.78
N TRP A 181 5.71 -17.09 5.39
CA TRP A 181 6.44 -18.07 6.18
C TRP A 181 7.96 -17.91 6.05
N GLY A 182 8.67 -18.42 7.06
CA GLY A 182 10.13 -18.54 7.08
C GLY A 182 10.56 -19.99 7.24
N GLU A 183 11.76 -20.31 6.77
CA GLU A 183 12.33 -21.66 6.81
C GLU A 183 13.43 -21.82 7.86
N VAL A 184 13.98 -20.71 8.36
CA VAL A 184 15.00 -20.68 9.42
C VAL A 184 14.33 -20.51 10.78
N ASP A 185 14.80 -21.23 11.79
CA ASP A 185 14.28 -21.11 13.17
C ASP A 185 14.61 -19.73 13.79
N PRO A 186 13.63 -19.09 14.41
CA PRO A 186 12.24 -19.50 14.55
C PRO A 186 11.50 -19.39 13.22
N ARG A 187 10.64 -20.37 12.90
CA ARG A 187 9.90 -20.45 11.62
C ARG A 187 8.54 -19.79 11.75
N PRO A 188 8.41 -18.49 11.47
CA PRO A 188 7.10 -17.83 11.50
C PRO A 188 6.20 -18.34 10.38
N ARG A 189 4.93 -18.44 10.69
CA ARG A 189 3.85 -18.68 9.73
C ARG A 189 2.70 -17.73 10.02
N ASN A 190 2.38 -16.90 9.06
CA ASN A 190 1.31 -15.92 9.14
C ASN A 190 0.25 -16.19 8.09
N ILE A 191 -1.01 -16.15 8.48
CA ILE A 191 -2.16 -16.24 7.57
C ILE A 191 -3.03 -15.02 7.82
N VAL A 192 -3.25 -14.22 6.79
CA VAL A 192 -4.03 -12.98 6.86
C VAL A 192 -5.30 -13.11 6.05
N SER A 193 -6.40 -12.62 6.59
CA SER A 193 -7.70 -12.42 5.92
C SER A 193 -8.18 -11.00 6.21
N ASP A 194 -8.45 -10.23 5.16
CA ASP A 194 -8.85 -8.82 5.25
C ASP A 194 -9.98 -8.56 4.26
N MET A 195 -11.16 -8.27 4.78
CA MET A 195 -12.38 -8.04 4.01
C MET A 195 -12.89 -6.64 4.25
N SER A 196 -13.28 -5.95 3.18
CA SER A 196 -13.96 -4.66 3.23
C SER A 196 -15.23 -4.71 2.38
N LEU A 197 -16.33 -4.24 2.95
CA LEU A 197 -17.60 -4.06 2.25
C LEU A 197 -17.97 -2.58 2.29
N SER A 198 -18.29 -2.00 1.16
CA SER A 198 -18.67 -0.59 1.09
C SER A 198 -19.96 -0.34 0.35
N THR A 199 -20.64 0.73 0.74
CA THR A 199 -21.84 1.26 0.10
C THR A 199 -21.66 2.74 -0.16
N SER A 200 -22.25 3.22 -1.24
CA SER A 200 -22.22 4.62 -1.62
C SER A 200 -23.57 5.08 -2.12
N VAL A 201 -23.91 6.29 -1.75
CA VAL A 201 -25.04 7.01 -2.32
C VAL A 201 -24.56 8.37 -2.78
N GLY A 202 -25.14 8.88 -3.86
CA GLY A 202 -24.72 10.18 -4.34
C GLY A 202 -25.72 10.85 -5.26
N TYR A 203 -25.47 12.13 -5.48
CA TYR A 203 -26.30 13.02 -6.26
C TYR A 203 -25.48 13.73 -7.34
N LYS A 204 -25.97 13.68 -8.56
CA LYS A 204 -25.42 14.35 -9.73
C LYS A 204 -26.12 15.70 -9.94
N SER A 205 -25.38 16.79 -9.69
CA SER A 205 -25.77 18.14 -10.08
C SER A 205 -25.40 18.40 -11.55
N ARG A 206 -25.60 19.63 -12.03
CA ARG A 206 -25.23 20.00 -13.41
C ARG A 206 -23.72 19.92 -13.67
N LYS A 207 -22.89 20.29 -12.70
CA LYS A 207 -21.42 20.39 -12.84
C LYS A 207 -20.65 19.42 -11.95
N HIS A 208 -21.23 18.98 -10.84
CA HIS A 208 -20.56 18.18 -9.82
C HIS A 208 -21.38 16.95 -9.44
N MET A 209 -20.71 15.94 -8.96
CA MET A 209 -21.22 14.79 -8.27
C MET A 209 -20.84 14.89 -6.79
N PHE A 210 -21.78 14.64 -5.92
CA PHE A 210 -21.56 14.51 -4.47
C PHE A 210 -21.84 13.07 -4.07
N SER A 211 -20.98 12.48 -3.27
CA SER A 211 -21.19 11.12 -2.76
C SER A 211 -20.82 11.00 -1.29
N LEU A 212 -21.63 10.22 -0.58
CA LEU A 212 -21.34 9.68 0.74
C LEU A 212 -21.00 8.21 0.56
N ASN A 213 -19.83 7.81 1.04
CA ASN A 213 -19.36 6.44 0.97
C ASN A 213 -19.11 5.94 2.40
N MET A 214 -19.53 4.73 2.70
CA MET A 214 -19.28 4.07 3.99
C MET A 214 -18.72 2.68 3.73
N ALA A 215 -17.70 2.29 4.48
CA ALA A 215 -17.13 0.95 4.41
C ALA A 215 -16.97 0.36 5.81
N TYR A 216 -17.11 -0.95 5.89
CA TYR A 216 -16.82 -1.76 7.05
C TYR A 216 -15.73 -2.77 6.73
N ARG A 217 -14.70 -2.84 7.59
CA ARG A 217 -13.52 -3.70 7.41
C ARG A 217 -13.42 -4.71 8.54
N VAL A 218 -13.10 -5.94 8.16
CA VAL A 218 -12.80 -7.06 9.05
C VAL A 218 -11.42 -7.57 8.71
N TYR A 219 -10.51 -7.50 9.66
CA TYR A 219 -9.14 -7.95 9.53
C TYR A 219 -8.87 -9.07 10.53
N ASN A 220 -8.26 -10.16 10.09
CA ASN A 220 -7.79 -11.23 10.95
C ASN A 220 -6.40 -11.67 10.48
N GLN A 221 -5.49 -11.90 11.43
CA GLN A 221 -4.20 -12.53 11.18
C GLN A 221 -3.93 -13.57 12.26
N ASP A 222 -3.67 -14.80 11.82
CA ASP A 222 -3.14 -15.86 12.66
C ASP A 222 -1.63 -15.94 12.44
N GLN A 223 -0.90 -15.85 13.53
CA GLN A 223 0.55 -15.96 13.55
C GLN A 223 0.96 -17.10 14.47
N ASN A 224 1.74 -18.03 13.94
CA ASN A 224 2.33 -19.13 14.70
C ASN A 224 3.85 -19.17 14.46
N MET A 225 4.60 -19.63 15.44
CA MET A 225 6.04 -19.85 15.38
C MET A 225 6.34 -21.31 15.64
N ARG A 226 7.30 -21.87 14.91
CA ARG A 226 7.79 -23.22 15.16
C ARG A 226 9.28 -23.18 15.44
N PHE A 227 9.67 -23.74 16.56
CA PHE A 227 11.06 -24.03 16.91
C PHE A 227 11.29 -25.50 16.62
N VAL A 228 12.14 -25.81 15.66
CA VAL A 228 12.38 -27.18 15.19
C VAL A 228 13.68 -27.73 15.72
N ASN A 229 14.62 -26.86 16.10
CA ASN A 229 15.88 -27.29 16.70
C ASN A 229 15.66 -27.84 18.12
N PRO A 230 15.90 -29.14 18.37
CA PRO A 230 15.66 -29.77 19.68
C PRO A 230 16.61 -29.28 20.76
N ASP A 231 17.79 -28.76 20.41
CA ASP A 231 18.79 -28.27 21.37
C ASP A 231 18.50 -26.85 21.90
N GLY A 232 17.26 -26.36 21.70
CA GLY A 232 16.84 -25.03 22.11
C GLY A 232 17.61 -23.96 21.37
N ALA A 233 17.08 -23.48 20.27
CA ALA A 233 17.69 -22.35 19.58
C ALA A 233 17.90 -21.21 20.58
N ASN A 234 19.04 -20.53 20.50
CA ASN A 234 19.26 -19.23 21.16
C ASN A 234 18.34 -18.14 20.61
N ALA A 235 17.28 -18.52 19.88
CA ALA A 235 16.30 -17.67 19.29
C ALA A 235 15.22 -17.31 20.31
N ILE A 236 15.06 -16.04 20.55
CA ILE A 236 14.04 -15.49 21.44
C ILE A 236 13.02 -14.74 20.56
N GLU A 237 11.75 -15.08 20.77
CA GLU A 237 10.64 -14.31 20.22
C GLU A 237 10.32 -13.16 21.17
N TRP A 238 10.36 -11.95 20.64
CA TRP A 238 10.07 -10.71 21.36
C TRP A 238 8.65 -10.24 21.06
N HIS A 239 7.87 -9.98 22.10
CA HIS A 239 6.53 -9.41 21.99
C HIS A 239 6.61 -7.89 22.10
N LEU A 240 6.92 -7.20 20.98
CA LEU A 240 7.14 -5.76 20.96
C LEU A 240 5.86 -4.97 21.27
N THR A 241 6.02 -3.85 21.97
CA THR A 241 4.93 -2.97 22.41
C THR A 241 5.15 -1.50 22.07
N GLY A 242 6.27 -1.16 21.42
CA GLY A 242 6.61 0.16 20.89
C GLY A 242 7.83 0.80 21.52
N ILE A 243 8.57 1.53 20.72
CA ILE A 243 9.83 2.25 21.06
C ILE A 243 10.77 1.33 21.87
N GLY A 244 11.03 0.12 21.35
CA GLY A 244 11.89 -0.88 22.01
C GLY A 244 11.35 -1.48 23.31
N SER A 245 10.11 -1.22 23.69
CA SER A 245 9.46 -1.94 24.78
C SER A 245 8.93 -3.28 24.33
N HIS A 246 8.87 -4.23 25.24
CA HIS A 246 8.33 -5.57 25.00
C HIS A 246 7.73 -6.17 26.27
N TYR A 247 6.88 -7.17 26.10
CA TYR A 247 6.41 -7.99 27.22
C TYR A 247 7.47 -9.02 27.59
N ALA A 248 8.28 -8.75 28.62
CA ALA A 248 9.31 -9.67 29.10
C ALA A 248 8.72 -11.04 29.51
N ARG A 249 7.52 -11.05 30.08
CA ARG A 249 6.81 -12.28 30.51
C ARG A 249 6.52 -13.23 29.35
N PHE A 250 6.30 -12.72 28.15
CA PHE A 250 5.93 -13.52 26.98
C PHE A 250 7.13 -13.79 26.06
N ALA A 251 8.27 -13.14 26.30
CA ALA A 251 9.48 -13.36 25.52
C ALA A 251 10.01 -14.78 25.73
N GLY A 252 10.54 -15.39 24.68
CA GLY A 252 11.14 -16.72 24.75
C GLY A 252 10.82 -17.60 23.54
N ASN A 253 11.03 -18.90 23.70
CA ASN A 253 10.78 -19.92 22.69
C ASN A 253 9.63 -20.89 23.09
N GLY A 254 8.76 -20.47 24.00
CA GLY A 254 7.81 -21.33 24.68
C GLY A 254 6.35 -21.17 24.26
N ILE A 255 5.48 -20.99 25.25
CA ILE A 255 4.03 -21.23 25.18
C ILE A 255 3.28 -20.09 24.45
N TYR A 256 3.84 -18.87 24.36
CA TYR A 256 3.10 -17.68 23.91
C TYR A 256 3.28 -17.37 22.41
N ILE A 257 3.73 -18.34 21.65
CA ILE A 257 4.13 -18.21 20.24
C ILE A 257 2.97 -18.15 19.24
N PHE A 258 1.75 -18.52 19.66
CA PHE A 258 0.57 -18.45 18.80
C PHE A 258 -0.28 -17.25 19.17
N THR A 259 -0.31 -16.28 18.26
CA THR A 259 -1.01 -14.99 18.40
C THR A 259 -2.02 -14.80 17.28
N ARG A 260 -3.21 -14.27 17.64
CA ARG A 260 -4.23 -13.82 16.70
C ARG A 260 -4.43 -12.33 16.82
N TYR A 261 -4.54 -11.66 15.67
CA TYR A 261 -4.96 -10.26 15.59
C TYR A 261 -6.35 -10.19 14.96
N GLU A 262 -7.26 -9.47 15.61
CA GLU A 262 -8.63 -9.25 15.14
C GLU A 262 -8.93 -7.76 15.04
N GLY A 263 -9.16 -7.28 13.83
CA GLY A 263 -9.46 -5.87 13.53
C GLY A 263 -10.90 -5.66 13.07
N ARG A 264 -11.52 -4.58 13.54
CA ARG A 264 -12.83 -4.10 13.07
C ARG A 264 -12.73 -2.62 12.83
N GLY A 265 -13.10 -2.17 11.63
CA GLY A 265 -12.93 -0.77 11.23
C GLY A 265 -14.06 -0.23 10.40
N TYR A 266 -14.14 1.09 10.38
CA TYR A 266 -15.10 1.85 9.59
C TYR A 266 -14.38 2.94 8.80
N THR A 267 -14.86 3.19 7.59
CA THR A 267 -14.46 4.33 6.77
C THR A 267 -15.70 5.12 6.41
N ALA A 268 -15.65 6.43 6.57
CA ALA A 268 -16.65 7.35 6.04
C ALA A 268 -15.95 8.35 5.13
N ASN A 269 -16.52 8.58 3.93
CA ASN A 269 -15.95 9.49 2.95
C ASN A 269 -17.06 10.34 2.33
N LEU A 270 -16.82 11.66 2.30
CA LEU A 270 -17.61 12.63 1.54
C LEU A 270 -16.77 13.11 0.37
N LEU A 271 -17.29 12.99 -0.84
CA LEU A 271 -16.60 13.35 -2.06
C LEU A 271 -17.45 14.30 -2.90
N MET A 272 -16.84 15.39 -3.33
CA MET A 272 -17.33 16.26 -4.40
C MET A 272 -16.40 16.13 -5.60
N GLN A 273 -16.94 15.72 -6.73
CA GLN A 273 -16.20 15.49 -7.96
C GLN A 273 -16.79 16.29 -9.12
N SER A 274 -15.93 16.95 -9.90
CA SER A 274 -16.34 17.58 -11.15
C SER A 274 -16.74 16.52 -12.18
N LEU A 275 -17.84 16.73 -12.88
CA LEU A 275 -18.28 15.88 -14.00
C LEU A 275 -17.52 16.15 -15.30
N SER A 276 -16.71 17.21 -15.33
CA SER A 276 -15.83 17.53 -16.45
C SER A 276 -14.39 17.15 -16.14
N LYS A 277 -13.54 17.08 -17.17
CA LYS A 277 -12.09 16.89 -17.00
C LYS A 277 -11.41 18.03 -16.25
N THR A 278 -12.13 19.13 -16.05
CA THR A 278 -11.68 20.35 -15.37
C THR A 278 -12.64 20.71 -14.26
N GLY A 279 -12.17 21.45 -13.29
CA GLY A 279 -12.98 21.90 -12.18
C GLY A 279 -12.37 21.56 -10.82
N LEU A 280 -13.19 21.70 -9.81
CA LEU A 280 -12.84 21.47 -8.41
C LEU A 280 -13.28 20.06 -7.99
N ASN A 281 -12.37 19.31 -7.37
CA ASN A 281 -12.69 18.11 -6.62
C ASN A 281 -12.25 18.32 -5.18
N ALA A 282 -13.03 17.82 -4.23
CA ALA A 282 -12.71 17.88 -2.82
C ALA A 282 -13.25 16.64 -2.10
N GLY A 283 -12.59 16.23 -1.04
CA GLY A 283 -13.06 15.12 -0.25
C GLY A 283 -12.56 15.15 1.18
N ILE A 284 -13.33 14.53 2.05
CA ILE A 284 -12.98 14.27 3.45
C ILE A 284 -13.18 12.79 3.69
N THR A 285 -12.17 12.14 4.24
CA THR A 285 -12.20 10.73 4.60
C THR A 285 -11.85 10.58 6.07
N TYR A 286 -12.63 9.81 6.79
CA TYR A 286 -12.31 9.39 8.15
C TYR A 286 -12.25 7.88 8.22
N ASN A 287 -11.15 7.34 8.72
CA ASN A 287 -10.89 5.93 8.94
C ASN A 287 -10.70 5.65 10.43
N ASN A 288 -11.27 4.57 10.89
CA ASN A 288 -11.05 4.08 12.24
C ASN A 288 -10.92 2.56 12.20
N ILE A 289 -10.04 2.01 13.01
CA ILE A 289 -9.93 0.57 13.23
C ILE A 289 -9.48 0.28 14.66
N ALA A 290 -10.14 -0.70 15.29
CA ALA A 290 -9.73 -1.29 16.55
C ALA A 290 -9.18 -2.68 16.29
N ILE A 291 -7.98 -2.98 16.80
CA ILE A 291 -7.29 -4.25 16.62
C ILE A 291 -6.99 -4.84 17.99
N ASN A 292 -7.46 -6.05 18.23
CA ASN A 292 -7.17 -6.82 19.42
C ASN A 292 -6.09 -7.85 19.10
N ARG A 293 -5.10 -7.98 19.97
CA ARG A 293 -4.11 -9.05 19.91
C ARG A 293 -4.43 -10.07 21.01
N LEU A 294 -4.57 -11.33 20.63
CA LEU A 294 -5.00 -12.43 21.49
C LEU A 294 -3.90 -13.48 21.57
N LEU A 295 -3.64 -14.01 22.76
CA LEU A 295 -2.76 -15.17 22.97
C LEU A 295 -3.59 -16.44 22.83
N VAL A 296 -3.44 -17.17 21.72
CA VAL A 296 -4.31 -18.29 21.38
C VAL A 296 -4.12 -19.47 22.33
N ASN A 297 -2.87 -19.81 22.64
CA ASN A 297 -2.54 -20.91 23.56
C ASN A 297 -2.96 -20.64 25.01
N GLN A 298 -3.41 -19.42 25.31
CA GLN A 298 -3.90 -18.97 26.61
C GLN A 298 -5.39 -18.62 26.52
N ASN A 299 -6.16 -19.51 25.90
CA ASN A 299 -7.61 -19.38 25.75
C ASN A 299 -8.05 -18.01 25.20
N TYR A 300 -7.34 -17.52 24.15
CA TYR A 300 -7.60 -16.23 23.51
C TYR A 300 -7.53 -15.02 24.46
N THR A 301 -6.66 -15.09 25.47
CA THR A 301 -6.47 -13.96 26.40
C THR A 301 -6.05 -12.70 25.65
N PRO A 302 -6.76 -11.58 25.81
CA PRO A 302 -6.42 -10.34 25.15
C PRO A 302 -5.14 -9.73 25.73
N ALA A 303 -4.07 -9.68 24.94
CA ALA A 303 -2.79 -9.09 25.34
C ALA A 303 -2.77 -7.57 25.14
N THR A 304 -3.24 -7.08 23.99
CA THR A 304 -3.25 -5.65 23.67
C THR A 304 -4.47 -5.26 22.84
N ASN A 305 -4.80 -3.95 22.93
CA ASN A 305 -5.81 -3.32 22.09
C ASN A 305 -5.18 -2.10 21.42
N LEU A 306 -5.28 -1.99 20.10
CA LEU A 306 -4.76 -0.88 19.30
C LEU A 306 -5.93 -0.17 18.60
N TYR A 307 -6.05 1.13 18.84
CA TYR A 307 -7.03 1.98 18.19
C TYR A 307 -6.31 2.93 17.25
N LYS A 308 -6.69 2.94 16.00
CA LYS A 308 -6.16 3.84 14.96
C LYS A 308 -7.27 4.69 14.40
N HIS A 309 -7.05 6.00 14.34
CA HIS A 309 -7.94 6.98 13.75
C HIS A 309 -7.15 7.80 12.75
N ARG A 310 -7.70 8.05 11.57
CA ARG A 310 -7.09 8.93 10.56
C ARG A 310 -8.18 9.74 9.86
N ALA A 311 -7.99 11.03 9.82
CA ALA A 311 -8.78 11.95 9.02
C ALA A 311 -7.91 12.51 7.89
N GLU A 312 -8.44 12.56 6.68
CA GLU A 312 -7.77 13.11 5.51
C GLU A 312 -8.73 14.02 4.76
N THR A 313 -8.25 15.16 4.30
CA THR A 313 -8.98 16.06 3.39
C THR A 313 -8.09 16.42 2.21
N PHE A 314 -8.71 16.59 1.05
CA PHE A 314 -8.02 17.08 -0.13
C PHE A 314 -8.89 18.03 -0.94
N VAL A 315 -8.22 18.90 -1.67
CA VAL A 315 -8.81 19.78 -2.68
C VAL A 315 -7.92 19.76 -3.90
N THR A 316 -8.50 19.49 -5.07
CA THR A 316 -7.82 19.50 -6.35
C THR A 316 -8.55 20.44 -7.29
N TYR A 317 -7.83 21.38 -7.89
CA TYR A 317 -8.36 22.23 -8.95
C TYR A 317 -7.62 21.97 -10.24
N ARG A 318 -8.37 21.89 -11.35
CA ARG A 318 -7.82 21.64 -12.68
C ARG A 318 -8.53 22.45 -13.72
N ARG A 319 -7.77 23.05 -14.62
CA ARG A 319 -8.29 23.84 -15.75
C ARG A 319 -7.62 23.41 -17.04
N GLN A 320 -8.39 23.44 -18.12
CA GLN A 320 -7.91 23.20 -19.47
C GLN A 320 -8.18 24.43 -20.32
N SER A 321 -7.17 24.85 -21.09
CA SER A 321 -7.26 25.94 -22.06
C SER A 321 -6.53 25.51 -23.32
N GLY A 322 -7.29 25.15 -24.37
CA GLY A 322 -6.72 24.57 -25.58
C GLY A 322 -5.96 23.25 -25.29
N GLY A 323 -4.69 23.21 -25.68
CA GLY A 323 -3.78 22.08 -25.41
C GLY A 323 -3.09 22.11 -24.05
N LEU A 324 -3.32 23.15 -23.23
CA LEU A 324 -2.72 23.32 -21.91
C LEU A 324 -3.70 22.85 -20.84
N ILE A 325 -3.25 21.97 -19.95
CA ILE A 325 -3.93 21.57 -18.73
C ILE A 325 -3.04 21.99 -17.56
N TYR A 326 -3.59 22.68 -16.58
CA TYR A 326 -2.87 23.03 -15.36
C TYR A 326 -3.77 22.87 -14.14
N GLY A 327 -3.16 22.67 -13.00
CA GLY A 327 -3.89 22.44 -11.77
C GLY A 327 -2.99 22.36 -10.55
N ALA A 328 -3.62 22.29 -9.40
CA ALA A 328 -2.96 22.07 -8.12
C ALA A 328 -3.79 21.18 -7.22
N GLU A 329 -3.12 20.48 -6.32
CA GLU A 329 -3.71 19.66 -5.28
C GLU A 329 -3.10 20.05 -3.93
N VAL A 330 -3.96 20.15 -2.92
CA VAL A 330 -3.58 20.24 -1.51
C VAL A 330 -4.26 19.10 -0.79
N ALA A 331 -3.51 18.36 0.03
CA ALA A 331 -4.04 17.32 0.88
C ALA A 331 -3.41 17.41 2.27
N VAL A 332 -4.22 17.18 3.29
CA VAL A 332 -3.79 17.16 4.70
C VAL A 332 -4.40 15.93 5.36
N ALA A 333 -3.60 15.22 6.14
CA ALA A 333 -4.08 14.11 6.95
C ALA A 333 -3.55 14.20 8.37
N ALA A 334 -4.37 13.80 9.33
CA ALA A 334 -4.01 13.67 10.73
C ALA A 334 -4.37 12.27 11.22
N GLY A 335 -3.44 11.62 11.90
CA GLY A 335 -3.61 10.29 12.49
C GLY A 335 -3.38 10.30 13.99
N PHE A 336 -4.13 9.49 14.69
CA PHE A 336 -4.00 9.27 16.11
C PHE A 336 -4.10 7.79 16.41
N HIS A 337 -3.04 7.21 17.00
CA HIS A 337 -3.03 5.82 17.45
C HIS A 337 -2.88 5.75 18.96
N ARG A 338 -3.61 4.83 19.56
CA ARG A 338 -3.57 4.56 21.00
C ARG A 338 -3.46 3.08 21.23
N GLY A 339 -2.43 2.68 21.95
CA GLY A 339 -2.20 1.30 22.37
C GLY A 339 -2.50 1.11 23.86
N ILE A 340 -3.25 0.06 24.18
CA ILE A 340 -3.60 -0.35 25.52
C ILE A 340 -3.00 -1.74 25.76
N GLU A 341 -2.28 -1.90 26.84
CA GLU A 341 -1.70 -3.16 27.31
C GLU A 341 -2.54 -3.74 28.43
N ASN A 342 -2.88 -5.01 28.31
CA ASN A 342 -3.66 -5.72 29.30
C ASN A 342 -2.72 -6.44 30.27
N ILE A 343 -2.82 -6.13 31.56
CA ILE A 343 -2.11 -6.81 32.60
C ILE A 343 -2.98 -7.95 33.09
N SER A 344 -2.48 -9.16 32.97
CA SER A 344 -3.16 -10.37 33.43
C SER A 344 -2.48 -10.97 34.68
N ASP A 345 -3.23 -11.74 35.46
CA ASP A 345 -2.69 -12.53 36.55
C ASP A 345 -1.73 -13.62 36.07
N ASN A 346 -1.13 -14.34 37.02
CA ASN A 346 -0.19 -15.42 36.71
C ASN A 346 -0.86 -16.77 36.42
N GLY A 347 -2.19 -16.81 36.31
CA GLY A 347 -3.02 -17.96 35.99
C GLY A 347 -2.46 -19.33 36.41
N ILE A 348 -3.06 -19.99 37.37
CA ILE A 348 -2.69 -21.37 37.76
C ILE A 348 -3.20 -22.37 36.70
N THR A 349 -4.15 -21.94 35.89
CA THR A 349 -4.75 -22.65 34.75
C THR A 349 -4.64 -21.78 33.50
N ASP A 350 -4.76 -22.36 32.33
CA ASP A 350 -4.65 -21.70 30.98
C ASP A 350 -5.59 -20.50 30.74
N ASN A 351 -6.21 -19.97 31.79
CA ASN A 351 -7.13 -18.83 31.76
C ASN A 351 -6.56 -17.65 32.53
N PHE A 352 -5.84 -16.77 31.84
CA PHE A 352 -5.42 -15.49 32.40
C PHE A 352 -6.60 -14.54 32.56
N LYS A 353 -6.79 -14.01 33.78
CA LYS A 353 -7.74 -12.95 34.05
C LYS A 353 -7.08 -11.58 33.85
N VAL A 354 -7.67 -10.73 33.02
CA VAL A 354 -7.22 -9.34 32.87
C VAL A 354 -7.52 -8.57 34.16
N LEU A 355 -6.47 -8.12 34.82
CA LEU A 355 -6.54 -7.34 36.09
C LEU A 355 -6.61 -5.84 35.82
N ALA A 356 -5.89 -5.36 34.80
CA ALA A 356 -5.83 -3.95 34.46
C ALA A 356 -5.64 -3.73 32.95
N ARG A 357 -6.05 -2.56 32.47
CA ARG A 357 -5.86 -2.09 31.09
C ARG A 357 -5.14 -0.76 31.11
N LEU A 358 -3.89 -0.74 30.67
CA LEU A 358 -3.02 0.43 30.77
C LEU A 358 -2.80 1.07 29.38
N PRO A 359 -3.16 2.34 29.19
CA PRO A 359 -2.82 3.07 27.96
C PRO A 359 -1.33 3.41 27.99
N MET A 360 -0.52 2.60 27.30
CA MET A 360 0.94 2.71 27.32
C MET A 360 1.49 3.43 26.10
N TYR A 361 0.95 3.16 24.91
CA TYR A 361 1.45 3.70 23.65
C TYR A 361 0.51 4.76 23.07
N LYS A 362 1.10 5.80 22.49
CA LYS A 362 0.41 6.84 21.74
C LYS A 362 1.26 7.30 20.57
N GLU A 363 0.65 7.47 19.39
CA GLU A 363 1.26 8.05 18.20
C GLU A 363 0.37 9.13 17.61
N ASN A 364 0.98 10.26 17.25
CA ASN A 364 0.35 11.32 16.49
C ASN A 364 1.07 11.46 15.15
N LEU A 365 0.31 11.46 14.07
CA LEU A 365 0.76 11.60 12.70
C LEU A 365 0.17 12.87 12.11
N PHE A 366 0.96 13.59 11.33
CA PHE A 366 0.50 14.70 10.52
C PHE A 366 1.19 14.65 9.16
N ASP A 367 0.41 14.63 8.09
CA ASP A 367 0.88 14.64 6.72
C ASP A 367 0.26 15.81 5.97
N GLY A 368 1.06 16.59 5.28
CA GLY A 368 0.63 17.65 4.38
C GLY A 368 1.27 17.44 3.01
N ARG A 369 0.50 17.63 1.95
CA ARG A 369 1.01 17.56 0.57
C ARG A 369 0.44 18.70 -0.25
N VAL A 370 1.33 19.34 -1.02
CA VAL A 370 0.97 20.30 -2.06
C VAL A 370 1.63 19.84 -3.36
N SER A 371 0.88 19.78 -4.44
CA SER A 371 1.41 19.46 -5.76
C SER A 371 0.78 20.31 -6.85
N GLY A 372 1.57 20.61 -7.87
CA GLY A 372 1.14 21.28 -9.09
C GLY A 372 1.11 20.31 -10.27
N LEU A 373 0.42 20.69 -11.31
CA LEU A 373 0.42 19.99 -12.61
C LEU A 373 0.38 21.04 -13.72
N VAL A 374 1.28 20.90 -14.67
CA VAL A 374 1.22 21.60 -15.97
C VAL A 374 1.44 20.56 -17.05
N GLN A 375 0.52 20.44 -17.98
CA GLN A 375 0.58 19.51 -19.10
C GLN A 375 0.27 20.26 -20.39
N MET A 376 1.15 20.13 -21.37
CA MET A 376 0.95 20.63 -22.72
C MET A 376 0.73 19.46 -23.67
N THR A 377 -0.29 19.55 -24.52
CA THR A 377 -0.64 18.51 -25.47
C THR A 377 -0.61 19.07 -26.88
N TRP A 378 0.14 18.43 -27.78
CA TRP A 378 0.19 18.68 -29.21
C TRP A 378 -0.46 17.54 -29.97
N ARG A 379 -0.48 17.62 -31.29
CA ARG A 379 -1.16 16.62 -32.16
C ARG A 379 -0.84 15.16 -31.82
N ARG A 380 0.43 14.84 -31.53
CA ARG A 380 0.92 13.47 -31.29
C ARG A 380 1.73 13.31 -30.00
N SER A 381 1.87 14.36 -29.21
CA SER A 381 2.72 14.37 -28.01
C SER A 381 2.11 15.16 -26.88
N ALA A 382 2.49 14.81 -25.69
CA ALA A 382 2.21 15.56 -24.48
C ALA A 382 3.45 15.59 -23.60
N VAL A 383 3.70 16.74 -22.97
CA VAL A 383 4.71 16.93 -21.95
C VAL A 383 4.01 17.37 -20.69
N TYR A 384 4.44 16.88 -19.55
CA TYR A 384 3.91 17.30 -18.26
C TYR A 384 5.00 17.48 -17.21
N PHE A 385 4.71 18.40 -16.28
CA PHE A 385 5.51 18.70 -15.10
C PHE A 385 4.59 18.71 -13.89
N SER A 386 4.98 18.02 -12.84
CA SER A 386 4.21 17.98 -11.60
C SER A 386 5.16 18.08 -10.41
N PRO A 387 5.45 19.32 -9.95
CA PRO A 387 6.19 19.53 -8.70
C PRO A 387 5.32 19.16 -7.50
N GLY A 388 5.93 18.63 -6.47
CA GLY A 388 5.26 18.28 -5.23
C GLY A 388 6.15 18.50 -4.02
N VAL A 389 5.53 18.91 -2.91
CA VAL A 389 6.17 19.01 -1.59
C VAL A 389 5.28 18.30 -0.59
N GLU A 390 5.90 17.48 0.24
CA GLU A 390 5.24 16.73 1.30
C GLU A 390 5.90 17.03 2.64
N PHE A 391 5.09 17.19 3.68
CA PHE A 391 5.52 17.37 5.06
C PHE A 391 4.93 16.24 5.90
N ASN A 392 5.81 15.53 6.61
CA ASN A 392 5.40 14.44 7.48
C ASN A 392 5.94 14.70 8.90
N ARG A 393 5.10 14.53 9.88
CA ARG A 393 5.48 14.58 11.30
C ARG A 393 4.91 13.39 12.02
N LYS A 394 5.78 12.66 12.71
CA LYS A 394 5.44 11.53 13.57
C LYS A 394 5.93 11.83 15.00
N LEU A 395 5.08 11.62 15.98
CA LEU A 395 5.41 11.68 17.40
C LEU A 395 4.86 10.44 18.09
N GLU A 396 5.75 9.58 18.54
CA GLU A 396 5.45 8.40 19.32
C GLU A 396 5.83 8.63 20.78
N THR A 397 5.02 8.12 21.69
CA THR A 397 5.30 8.14 23.14
C THR A 397 4.90 6.81 23.76
N TYR A 398 5.73 6.34 24.68
CA TYR A 398 5.48 5.20 25.54
C TYR A 398 5.54 5.64 27.00
N LYS A 399 4.57 5.23 27.81
CA LYS A 399 4.35 5.86 29.11
C LYS A 399 5.33 5.37 30.18
N PHE A 400 5.58 4.08 30.25
CA PHE A 400 6.43 3.50 31.29
C PHE A 400 7.18 2.25 30.82
N PRO A 401 8.54 2.24 30.88
CA PRO A 401 9.40 3.41 31.14
C PRO A 401 9.20 4.50 30.08
N ALA A 402 9.33 5.77 30.50
CA ALA A 402 9.00 6.89 29.64
C ALA A 402 9.95 6.98 28.44
N LYS A 403 9.40 6.88 27.22
CA LYS A 403 10.14 6.96 25.96
C LYS A 403 9.38 7.80 24.95
N SER A 404 10.11 8.47 24.07
CA SER A 404 9.49 9.17 22.95
C SER A 404 10.39 9.21 21.73
N MET A 405 9.77 9.14 20.55
CA MET A 405 10.43 9.32 19.26
C MET A 405 9.68 10.36 18.45
N SER A 406 10.37 11.39 18.00
CA SER A 406 9.80 12.44 17.15
C SER A 406 10.61 12.57 15.87
N ILE A 407 9.93 12.50 14.73
CA ILE A 407 10.51 12.67 13.40
C ILE A 407 9.67 13.68 12.65
N ALA A 408 10.32 14.66 12.02
CA ALA A 408 9.65 15.60 11.13
C ALA A 408 10.48 15.79 9.86
N ARG A 409 9.83 15.60 8.71
CA ARG A 409 10.46 15.46 7.40
C ARG A 409 9.76 16.29 6.36
N GLY A 410 10.55 16.92 5.49
CA GLY A 410 10.09 17.54 4.25
C GLY A 410 10.60 16.74 3.05
N THR A 411 9.75 16.50 2.06
CA THR A 411 10.10 15.77 0.85
C THR A 411 9.68 16.57 -0.36
N GLY A 412 10.64 16.97 -1.20
CA GLY A 412 10.40 17.58 -2.49
C GLY A 412 10.48 16.55 -3.61
N ASN A 413 9.60 16.63 -4.59
CA ASN A 413 9.64 15.81 -5.78
C ASN A 413 9.26 16.62 -7.02
N LEU A 414 9.78 16.22 -8.17
CA LEU A 414 9.41 16.78 -9.46
C LEU A 414 9.16 15.61 -10.42
N LYS A 415 7.93 15.46 -10.88
CA LYS A 415 7.59 14.47 -11.89
C LYS A 415 7.57 15.16 -13.26
N CYS A 416 8.41 14.69 -14.17
CA CYS A 416 8.48 15.13 -15.56
C CYS A 416 8.16 13.97 -16.47
N GLY A 417 7.37 14.18 -17.51
CA GLY A 417 7.11 13.11 -18.45
C GLY A 417 6.81 13.59 -19.85
N PHE A 418 7.11 12.71 -20.79
CA PHE A 418 6.89 12.90 -22.21
C PHE A 418 6.14 11.70 -22.76
N VAL A 419 5.04 11.96 -23.44
CA VAL A 419 4.22 10.96 -24.13
C VAL A 419 4.22 11.28 -25.62
N PHE A 420 4.53 10.30 -26.45
CA PHE A 420 4.61 10.45 -27.89
C PHE A 420 3.91 9.30 -28.60
N SER A 421 3.06 9.62 -29.60
CA SER A 421 2.39 8.60 -30.40
C SER A 421 2.83 8.67 -31.85
N ILE A 422 3.27 7.51 -32.38
CA ILE A 422 3.58 7.30 -33.80
C ILE A 422 2.66 6.19 -34.31
N GLU A 423 1.77 6.50 -35.23
CA GLU A 423 0.81 5.54 -35.79
C GLU A 423 0.07 4.75 -34.70
N LYS A 424 0.44 3.47 -34.51
CA LYS A 424 -0.14 2.53 -33.54
C LYS A 424 0.69 2.40 -32.28
N TRP A 425 1.82 3.12 -32.17
CA TRP A 425 2.71 3.06 -31.03
C TRP A 425 2.53 4.26 -30.11
N LEU A 426 2.59 4.02 -28.80
CA LEU A 426 2.65 5.02 -27.76
C LEU A 426 3.93 4.80 -26.95
N LEU A 427 4.76 5.82 -26.88
CA LEU A 427 5.97 5.87 -26.08
C LEU A 427 5.71 6.80 -24.88
N HIS A 428 6.12 6.40 -23.71
CA HIS A 428 6.04 7.22 -22.50
C HIS A 428 7.35 7.11 -21.72
N ILE A 429 7.94 8.27 -21.46
CA ILE A 429 9.13 8.44 -20.63
C ILE A 429 8.74 9.31 -19.45
N GLU A 430 9.06 8.88 -18.25
CA GLU A 430 8.80 9.63 -17.01
C GLU A 430 10.04 9.59 -16.14
N GLU A 431 10.38 10.71 -15.54
CA GLU A 431 11.40 10.85 -14.53
C GLU A 431 10.82 11.51 -13.29
N LYS A 432 11.20 11.00 -12.11
CA LYS A 432 10.75 11.54 -10.83
C LYS A 432 11.91 11.56 -9.83
N PRO A 433 12.76 12.63 -9.82
CA PRO A 433 13.66 12.89 -8.71
C PRO A 433 12.87 13.24 -7.44
N VAL A 434 13.38 12.74 -6.31
CA VAL A 434 12.82 12.92 -4.97
C VAL A 434 13.98 13.23 -4.02
N TYR A 435 13.85 14.28 -3.24
CA TYR A 435 14.76 14.59 -2.14
C TYR A 435 14.00 14.68 -0.84
N SER A 436 14.44 13.95 0.17
CA SER A 436 13.82 13.91 1.48
C SER A 436 14.80 14.35 2.55
N TYR A 437 14.39 15.36 3.33
CA TYR A 437 15.18 15.99 4.38
C TYR A 437 14.46 15.90 5.72
N CYS A 438 15.12 15.29 6.71
CA CYS A 438 14.66 15.26 8.08
C CYS A 438 15.16 16.52 8.81
N TYR A 439 14.27 17.48 9.06
CA TYR A 439 14.64 18.73 9.70
C TYR A 439 14.54 18.69 11.23
N LYS A 440 13.90 17.66 11.78
CA LYS A 440 13.82 17.45 13.24
C LYS A 440 13.70 15.97 13.54
N SER A 441 14.61 15.48 14.40
CA SER A 441 14.56 14.13 14.95
C SER A 441 15.00 14.15 16.41
N LYS A 442 14.31 13.39 17.26
CA LYS A 442 14.66 13.25 18.66
C LYS A 442 14.18 11.89 19.16
N LEU A 443 15.08 11.15 19.77
CA LEU A 443 14.79 9.92 20.52
C LEU A 443 15.11 10.16 21.99
N VAL A 444 14.15 9.89 22.87
CA VAL A 444 14.34 9.90 24.33
C VAL A 444 14.03 8.50 24.81
N ASN A 445 14.98 7.89 25.49
CA ASN A 445 14.86 6.55 26.04
C ASN A 445 15.35 6.55 27.48
N ASN A 446 14.41 6.49 28.43
CA ASN A 446 14.70 6.43 29.87
C ASN A 446 14.64 5.01 30.43
N ASP A 447 14.76 3.99 29.56
CA ASP A 447 14.77 2.60 29.93
C ASP A 447 16.21 2.11 30.13
N GLU A 448 16.69 2.17 31.36
CA GLU A 448 18.05 1.73 31.71
C GLU A 448 18.21 0.21 31.62
N LEU A 449 17.13 -0.53 31.79
CA LEU A 449 17.08 -1.99 31.78
C LEU A 449 16.81 -2.58 30.39
N MET A 450 16.74 -1.73 29.34
CA MET A 450 16.50 -2.21 27.98
C MET A 450 17.63 -3.14 27.52
N GLU A 451 17.25 -4.30 27.05
CA GLU A 451 18.15 -5.30 26.46
C GLU A 451 19.04 -4.66 25.37
N PRO A 452 20.38 -4.88 25.42
CA PRO A 452 21.29 -4.25 24.46
C PRO A 452 20.98 -4.54 23.00
N VAL A 453 20.40 -5.70 22.71
CA VAL A 453 20.05 -6.11 21.36
C VAL A 453 18.82 -5.35 20.86
N ILE A 454 17.83 -5.11 21.71
CA ILE A 454 16.64 -4.31 21.38
C ILE A 454 17.01 -2.83 21.27
N ARG A 455 17.90 -2.33 22.13
CA ARG A 455 18.42 -0.96 22.04
C ARG A 455 19.06 -0.70 20.69
N ARG A 456 19.93 -1.60 20.20
CA ARG A 456 20.55 -1.48 18.88
C ARG A 456 19.50 -1.46 17.74
N CYS A 457 18.45 -2.29 17.86
CA CYS A 457 17.35 -2.31 16.90
C CYS A 457 16.60 -0.96 16.89
N LEU A 458 16.26 -0.40 18.06
CA LEU A 458 15.60 0.89 18.19
C LEU A 458 16.46 2.05 17.64
N ASP A 459 17.75 2.09 18.01
CA ASP A 459 18.67 3.11 17.52
C ASP A 459 18.82 3.05 15.99
N ARG A 460 18.88 1.84 15.43
CA ARG A 460 18.94 1.65 13.97
C ARG A 460 17.64 2.10 13.31
N GLN A 461 16.48 1.75 13.86
CA GLN A 461 15.18 2.22 13.37
C GLN A 461 15.12 3.76 13.37
N PHE A 462 15.51 4.39 14.47
CA PHE A 462 15.54 5.85 14.58
C PHE A 462 16.47 6.50 13.55
N GLN A 463 17.70 5.96 13.37
CA GLN A 463 18.63 6.44 12.36
C GLN A 463 18.04 6.39 10.95
N ILE A 464 17.37 5.29 10.60
CA ILE A 464 16.74 5.12 9.28
C ILE A 464 15.61 6.11 9.08
N GLU A 465 14.73 6.26 10.08
CA GLU A 465 13.61 7.20 10.00
C GLU A 465 14.07 8.67 9.98
N ALA A 466 15.22 8.99 10.59
CA ALA A 466 15.83 10.33 10.57
C ALA A 466 16.74 10.58 9.37
N MET A 467 17.05 9.58 8.56
CA MET A 467 18.02 9.68 7.47
C MET A 467 17.49 10.50 6.29
N ASN A 468 18.33 11.37 5.74
CA ASN A 468 18.05 12.07 4.49
C ASN A 468 18.42 11.20 3.30
N PHE A 469 17.67 11.31 2.22
CA PHE A 469 17.96 10.54 1.01
C PHE A 469 17.57 11.29 -0.27
N PHE A 470 18.24 10.90 -1.34
CA PHE A 470 17.87 11.22 -2.70
C PHE A 470 17.45 9.94 -3.41
N ALA A 471 16.37 10.00 -4.18
CA ALA A 471 15.97 8.91 -5.05
C ALA A 471 15.57 9.47 -6.42
N ASN A 472 15.85 8.73 -7.48
CA ASN A 472 15.39 9.06 -8.82
C ASN A 472 14.74 7.83 -9.46
N ASN A 473 13.50 7.99 -9.89
CA ASN A 473 12.76 6.95 -10.60
C ASN A 473 12.63 7.33 -12.08
N ILE A 474 13.10 6.44 -12.95
CA ILE A 474 12.96 6.56 -14.41
C ILE A 474 12.04 5.44 -14.86
N ARG A 475 11.00 5.81 -15.64
CA ARG A 475 10.07 4.86 -16.25
C ARG A 475 10.05 5.03 -17.76
N LEU A 476 10.17 3.91 -18.44
CA LEU A 476 10.02 3.82 -19.90
C LEU A 476 8.84 2.87 -20.17
N SER A 477 7.91 3.28 -21.02
CA SER A 477 6.79 2.43 -21.41
C SER A 477 6.58 2.52 -22.92
N VAL A 478 6.35 1.38 -23.54
CA VAL A 478 6.04 1.25 -24.96
C VAL A 478 4.74 0.47 -25.07
N GLN A 479 3.80 0.98 -25.83
CA GLN A 479 2.50 0.34 -26.06
C GLN A 479 2.20 0.32 -27.56
N ARG A 480 1.68 -0.79 -28.04
CA ARG A 480 1.20 -0.95 -29.43
C ARG A 480 -0.27 -1.28 -29.45
N GLN A 481 -1.02 -0.58 -30.27
CA GLN A 481 -2.43 -0.85 -30.51
C GLN A 481 -2.62 -1.84 -31.65
N PHE A 482 -3.45 -2.85 -31.41
CA PHE A 482 -3.88 -3.85 -32.37
C PHE A 482 -5.37 -3.73 -32.62
N GLN A 483 -5.82 -3.92 -33.86
CA GLN A 483 -7.22 -3.71 -34.26
C GLN A 483 -8.20 -4.68 -33.55
N LYS A 484 -7.78 -5.92 -33.25
CA LYS A 484 -8.65 -6.98 -32.73
C LYS A 484 -8.43 -7.32 -31.26
N ILE A 485 -7.26 -7.01 -30.68
CA ILE A 485 -6.83 -7.49 -29.36
C ILE A 485 -6.81 -6.37 -28.33
N GLY A 486 -6.85 -5.11 -28.78
CA GLY A 486 -6.63 -3.95 -27.90
C GLY A 486 -5.18 -3.48 -27.93
N SER A 487 -4.61 -3.11 -26.81
CA SER A 487 -3.25 -2.57 -26.72
C SER A 487 -2.36 -3.41 -25.83
N LEU A 488 -1.23 -3.85 -26.37
CA LEU A 488 -0.17 -4.53 -25.64
C LEU A 488 0.92 -3.52 -25.26
N GLY A 489 1.36 -3.53 -24.01
CA GLY A 489 2.40 -2.64 -23.53
C GLY A 489 3.46 -3.33 -22.69
N LEU A 490 4.66 -2.75 -22.71
CA LEU A 490 5.79 -3.09 -21.86
C LEU A 490 6.21 -1.83 -21.10
N SER A 491 6.46 -1.95 -19.81
CA SER A 491 6.97 -0.86 -18.98
C SER A 491 8.16 -1.33 -18.16
N LEU A 492 9.21 -0.52 -18.16
CA LEU A 492 10.39 -0.68 -17.33
C LEU A 492 10.45 0.52 -16.38
N SER A 493 10.60 0.28 -15.10
CA SER A 493 10.83 1.32 -14.09
C SER A 493 12.07 0.96 -13.28
N TRP A 494 13.00 1.91 -13.20
CA TRP A 494 14.22 1.79 -12.43
C TRP A 494 14.30 2.94 -11.44
N THR A 495 14.52 2.60 -10.16
CA THR A 495 14.71 3.58 -9.10
C THR A 495 16.10 3.39 -8.50
N HIS A 496 16.91 4.43 -8.54
CA HIS A 496 18.15 4.53 -7.81
C HIS A 496 17.93 5.41 -6.58
N SER A 497 18.35 4.94 -5.41
CA SER A 497 18.31 5.71 -4.16
C SER A 497 19.68 5.77 -3.51
N ARG A 498 19.99 6.93 -2.96
CA ARG A 498 21.24 7.17 -2.22
C ARG A 498 20.92 7.84 -0.88
N PHE A 499 21.35 7.20 0.17
CA PHE A 499 21.21 7.68 1.54
C PHE A 499 22.48 8.41 1.98
N LEU A 500 22.35 9.35 2.92
CA LEU A 500 23.49 10.18 3.33
C LEU A 500 24.62 9.38 4.03
N ASP A 501 24.32 8.20 4.58
CA ASP A 501 25.34 7.28 5.12
C ASP A 501 26.11 6.51 4.02
N GLY A 502 25.87 6.84 2.75
CA GLY A 502 26.52 6.22 1.59
C GLY A 502 25.86 4.93 1.11
N VAL A 503 24.85 4.42 1.79
CA VAL A 503 24.08 3.23 1.36
C VAL A 503 23.34 3.55 0.07
N LYS A 504 23.36 2.61 -0.86
CA LYS A 504 22.63 2.69 -2.14
C LYS A 504 21.54 1.61 -2.19
N GLY A 505 20.45 1.95 -2.82
CA GLY A 505 19.35 1.03 -3.10
C GLY A 505 18.94 1.11 -4.57
N GLU A 506 18.63 -0.04 -5.14
CA GLU A 506 18.18 -0.20 -6.52
C GLU A 506 16.84 -0.92 -6.52
N ASN A 507 15.91 -0.41 -7.29
CA ASN A 507 14.63 -1.06 -7.52
C ASN A 507 14.36 -1.13 -9.01
N LEU A 508 14.26 -2.33 -9.54
CA LEU A 508 13.94 -2.60 -10.94
C LEU A 508 12.57 -3.24 -11.00
N TYR A 509 11.69 -2.70 -11.84
CA TYR A 509 10.36 -3.20 -12.06
C TYR A 509 10.06 -3.29 -13.55
N ILE A 510 9.66 -4.47 -14.00
CA ILE A 510 9.29 -4.74 -15.40
C ILE A 510 7.85 -5.21 -15.42
N SER A 511 7.03 -4.66 -16.29
CA SER A 511 5.65 -5.13 -16.47
C SER A 511 5.26 -5.22 -17.92
N THR A 512 4.47 -6.24 -18.25
CA THR A 512 3.79 -6.40 -19.52
C THR A 512 2.29 -6.37 -19.27
N TYR A 513 1.57 -5.60 -20.06
CA TYR A 513 0.13 -5.43 -19.88
C TYR A 513 -0.64 -5.43 -21.20
N LEU A 514 -1.86 -5.95 -21.12
CA LEU A 514 -2.85 -5.93 -22.18
C LEU A 514 -4.05 -5.09 -21.73
N ILE A 515 -4.47 -4.14 -22.56
CA ILE A 515 -5.66 -3.30 -22.36
C ILE A 515 -6.62 -3.58 -23.50
N PHE A 516 -7.88 -3.90 -23.21
CA PHE A 516 -8.92 -4.21 -24.19
C PHE A 516 -10.33 -3.81 -23.73
#